data_38b346b2a93329e87362473aaf178d09
#
_entry.id   38b346b2a93329e87362473aaf178d09
#
_cell.length_a   1.000
_cell.length_b   1.000
_cell.length_c   1.000
_cell.angle_alpha   90.00
_cell.angle_beta   90.00
_cell.angle_gamma   90.00
#
_symmetry.space_group_name_H-M   'P 1'
#
loop_
_entity.id
_entity.type
_entity.pdbx_description
1 polymer ?
#
loop_
_entity_poly.entity_id
_entity_poly.type
_entity_poly.pdbx_seq_one_letter_code
_entity_poly.pdbx_strand_id
1 'polypeptide(L)'
;DEKLCETGRNFSNKIWNAFRLVKGWKIDEKKEQPKSSALAVEWFESRTNTALKDLESQYGEFRLSEALMTSYRLVWEEFCSWYLELVKPPYGESIDRKTLDATFIHFETLIKILHPFMPFLTEEVWHWLGDRETPQQALIVTSWPIAGEVDSNIIQDFDLLKEIVGGVRNIRKDNGIANKEKLQLKLHRADGYPERIKTSIEHLTNLDSTVDVEDKVEGAYGFMVGRHRFYIPFGESFDVEAEK
;
A
#
# COMPACT_ATOMS: atom_id res chain seq x y z
N ASP A 1 21.00 1.79 22.35
CA ASP A 1 21.61 1.70 21.02
C ASP A 1 21.09 2.86 20.16
N GLU A 2 22.02 3.69 19.67
CA GLU A 2 21.69 4.91 18.90
C GLU A 2 20.85 4.61 17.63
N LYS A 3 21.15 3.47 16.96
CA LYS A 3 20.38 3.02 15.78
C LYS A 3 18.91 2.73 16.09
N LEU A 4 18.60 2.20 17.26
CA LEU A 4 17.21 1.95 17.65
C LEU A 4 16.46 3.26 17.89
N CYS A 5 17.11 4.25 18.52
CA CYS A 5 16.53 5.59 18.69
C CYS A 5 16.29 6.27 17.33
N GLU A 6 17.23 6.10 16.39
CA GLU A 6 17.07 6.61 15.03
C GLU A 6 15.92 5.95 14.27
N THR A 7 15.77 4.63 14.40
CA THR A 7 14.64 3.89 13.83
C THR A 7 13.31 4.41 14.38
N GLY A 8 13.21 4.61 15.70
CA GLY A 8 12.00 5.16 16.34
C GLY A 8 11.68 6.58 15.86
N ARG A 9 12.69 7.45 15.74
CA ARG A 9 12.53 8.79 15.18
C ARG A 9 12.04 8.76 13.74
N ASN A 10 12.61 7.91 12.91
CA ASN A 10 12.23 7.77 11.51
C ASN A 10 10.80 7.26 11.37
N PHE A 11 10.39 6.33 12.24
CA PHE A 11 9.03 5.84 12.28
C PHE A 11 8.03 6.95 12.68
N SER A 12 8.33 7.71 13.71
CA SER A 12 7.52 8.87 14.13
C SER A 12 7.36 9.88 12.99
N ASN A 13 8.46 10.22 12.33
CA ASN A 13 8.45 11.13 11.18
C ASN A 13 7.62 10.57 10.00
N LYS A 14 7.67 9.26 9.77
CA LYS A 14 6.88 8.61 8.71
C LYS A 14 5.38 8.74 8.98
N ILE A 15 4.94 8.48 10.21
CA ILE A 15 3.53 8.62 10.62
C ILE A 15 3.07 10.07 10.46
N TRP A 16 3.86 11.01 10.96
CA TRP A 16 3.54 12.44 10.88
C TRP A 16 3.44 12.93 9.44
N ASN A 17 4.37 12.52 8.58
CA ASN A 17 4.36 12.88 7.17
C ASN A 17 3.17 12.23 6.42
N ALA A 18 2.84 10.99 6.73
CA ALA A 18 1.65 10.32 6.18
C ALA A 18 0.36 11.07 6.56
N PHE A 19 0.24 11.47 7.83
CA PHE A 19 -0.87 12.29 8.30
C PHE A 19 -0.96 13.62 7.55
N ARG A 20 0.14 14.36 7.45
CA ARG A 20 0.17 15.65 6.71
C ARG A 20 -0.19 15.49 5.24
N LEU A 21 0.26 14.40 4.61
CA LEU A 21 -0.07 14.08 3.22
C LEU A 21 -1.58 13.93 3.06
N VAL A 22 -2.21 13.06 3.86
CA VAL A 22 -3.66 12.79 3.77
C VAL A 22 -4.49 14.04 4.09
N LYS A 23 -4.12 14.78 5.13
CA LYS A 23 -4.79 16.03 5.51
C LYS A 23 -4.70 17.12 4.43
N GLY A 24 -3.64 17.09 3.64
CA GLY A 24 -3.42 18.05 2.55
C GLY A 24 -4.18 17.75 1.26
N TRP A 25 -4.84 16.61 1.14
CA TRP A 25 -5.59 16.27 -0.05
C TRP A 25 -6.85 17.14 -0.21
N LYS A 26 -7.06 17.61 -1.43
CA LYS A 26 -8.28 18.34 -1.79
C LYS A 26 -9.38 17.35 -2.14
N ILE A 27 -10.60 17.65 -1.72
CA ILE A 27 -11.77 16.79 -1.96
C ILE A 27 -12.54 17.31 -3.16
N ASP A 28 -13.01 16.38 -3.98
CA ASP A 28 -14.07 16.62 -4.96
C ASP A 28 -15.29 15.75 -4.59
N GLU A 29 -16.33 16.40 -4.07
CA GLU A 29 -17.57 15.75 -3.64
C GLU A 29 -18.34 15.05 -4.78
N LYS A 30 -18.05 15.40 -6.03
CA LYS A 30 -18.69 14.84 -7.21
C LYS A 30 -17.89 13.72 -7.87
N LYS A 31 -16.63 13.55 -7.46
CA LYS A 31 -15.75 12.54 -8.04
C LYS A 31 -16.20 11.15 -7.56
N GLU A 32 -16.47 10.28 -8.52
CA GLU A 32 -16.75 8.87 -8.21
C GLU A 32 -15.49 8.18 -7.71
N GLN A 33 -15.66 7.26 -6.77
CA GLN A 33 -14.55 6.46 -6.26
C GLN A 33 -13.97 5.58 -7.37
N PRO A 34 -12.68 5.70 -7.70
CA PRO A 34 -12.04 4.80 -8.64
C PRO A 34 -12.09 3.35 -8.16
N LYS A 35 -12.32 2.40 -9.07
CA LYS A 35 -12.35 0.96 -8.73
C LYS A 35 -11.06 0.48 -8.06
N SER A 36 -9.91 1.00 -8.49
CA SER A 36 -8.60 0.71 -7.87
C SER A 36 -8.53 1.20 -6.43
N SER A 37 -9.08 2.38 -6.13
CA SER A 37 -9.13 2.93 -4.78
C SER A 37 -10.08 2.15 -3.88
N ALA A 38 -11.27 1.77 -4.39
CA ALA A 38 -12.20 0.92 -3.66
C ALA A 38 -11.55 -0.42 -3.28
N LEU A 39 -10.89 -1.05 -4.24
CA LEU A 39 -10.19 -2.32 -4.03
C LEU A 39 -9.03 -2.17 -3.02
N ALA A 40 -8.29 -1.06 -3.05
CA ALA A 40 -7.23 -0.79 -2.09
C ALA A 40 -7.78 -0.60 -0.66
N VAL A 41 -8.94 0.05 -0.51
CA VAL A 41 -9.65 0.20 0.78
C VAL A 41 -10.03 -1.17 1.34
N GLU A 42 -10.69 -2.03 0.54
CA GLU A 42 -11.10 -3.38 0.93
C GLU A 42 -9.90 -4.26 1.33
N TRP A 43 -8.83 -4.18 0.54
CA TRP A 43 -7.59 -4.89 0.84
C TRP A 43 -6.99 -4.45 2.17
N PHE A 44 -6.86 -3.14 2.38
CA PHE A 44 -6.22 -2.63 3.60
C PHE A 44 -7.07 -2.90 4.84
N GLU A 45 -8.39 -2.90 4.71
CA GLU A 45 -9.31 -3.33 5.77
C GLU A 45 -9.05 -4.79 6.16
N SER A 46 -8.96 -5.71 5.18
CA SER A 46 -8.66 -7.12 5.42
C SER A 46 -7.28 -7.32 6.07
N ARG A 47 -6.26 -6.55 5.64
CA ARG A 47 -4.93 -6.54 6.28
C ARG A 47 -4.97 -6.05 7.72
N THR A 48 -5.71 -4.98 7.98
CA THR A 48 -5.90 -4.44 9.32
C THR A 48 -6.61 -5.44 10.22
N ASN A 49 -7.67 -6.10 9.73
CA ASN A 49 -8.39 -7.12 10.48
C ASN A 49 -7.51 -8.34 10.79
N THR A 50 -6.63 -8.74 9.88
CA THR A 50 -5.62 -9.78 10.13
C THR A 50 -4.68 -9.35 11.26
N ALA A 51 -4.12 -8.14 11.16
CA ALA A 51 -3.20 -7.62 12.16
C ALA A 51 -3.86 -7.48 13.55
N LEU A 52 -5.14 -7.10 13.61
CA LEU A 52 -5.89 -7.01 14.87
C LEU A 52 -6.06 -8.36 15.55
N LYS A 53 -6.31 -9.44 14.79
CA LYS A 53 -6.36 -10.82 15.32
C LYS A 53 -5.01 -11.26 15.87
N ASP A 54 -3.92 -10.96 15.16
CA ASP A 54 -2.56 -11.25 15.62
C ASP A 54 -2.23 -10.47 16.90
N LEU A 55 -2.58 -9.18 16.95
CA LEU A 55 -2.37 -8.33 18.12
C LEU A 55 -3.16 -8.81 19.34
N GLU A 56 -4.41 -9.25 19.18
CA GLU A 56 -5.21 -9.81 20.25
C GLU A 56 -4.52 -11.04 20.87
N SER A 57 -4.04 -11.97 20.05
CA SER A 57 -3.27 -13.13 20.49
C SER A 57 -1.96 -12.72 21.18
N GLN A 58 -1.19 -11.81 20.56
CA GLN A 58 0.11 -11.37 21.06
C GLN A 58 0.00 -10.66 22.42
N TYR A 59 -1.01 -9.79 22.59
CA TYR A 59 -1.27 -9.14 23.88
C TYR A 59 -1.76 -10.15 24.94
N GLY A 60 -2.63 -11.09 24.56
CA GLY A 60 -3.12 -12.14 25.45
C GLY A 60 -2.00 -13.04 25.99
N GLU A 61 -0.92 -13.19 25.23
CA GLU A 61 0.26 -13.97 25.58
C GLU A 61 1.43 -13.12 26.09
N PHE A 62 1.24 -11.82 26.32
CA PHE A 62 2.26 -10.85 26.75
C PHE A 62 3.45 -10.71 25.81
N ARG A 63 3.29 -11.01 24.51
CA ARG A 63 4.33 -10.91 23.47
C ARG A 63 4.43 -9.49 22.91
N LEU A 64 4.80 -8.53 23.77
CA LEU A 64 4.76 -7.08 23.44
C LEU A 64 5.70 -6.69 22.30
N SER A 65 6.87 -7.34 22.19
CA SER A 65 7.81 -7.08 21.09
C SER A 65 7.24 -7.50 19.73
N GLU A 66 6.49 -8.60 19.68
CA GLU A 66 5.82 -9.05 18.47
C GLU A 66 4.66 -8.14 18.13
N ALA A 67 3.86 -7.70 19.12
CA ALA A 67 2.80 -6.73 18.94
C ALA A 67 3.32 -5.39 18.37
N LEU A 68 4.46 -4.91 18.87
CA LEU A 68 5.12 -3.73 18.31
C LEU A 68 5.51 -3.96 16.83
N MET A 69 6.10 -5.10 16.50
CA MET A 69 6.52 -5.41 15.14
C MET A 69 5.34 -5.59 14.18
N THR A 70 4.23 -6.19 14.64
CA THR A 70 2.99 -6.29 13.87
C THR A 70 2.42 -4.90 13.57
N SER A 71 2.35 -4.03 14.59
CA SER A 71 1.92 -2.63 14.43
C SER A 71 2.84 -1.85 13.49
N TYR A 72 4.16 -2.01 13.63
CA TYR A 72 5.16 -1.36 12.78
C TYR A 72 4.98 -1.75 11.31
N ARG A 73 4.87 -3.05 11.00
CA ARG A 73 4.70 -3.53 9.61
C ARG A 73 3.39 -3.03 9.01
N LEU A 74 2.29 -3.09 9.76
CA LEU A 74 1.00 -2.61 9.29
C LEU A 74 1.07 -1.13 8.89
N VAL A 75 1.72 -0.30 9.69
CA VAL A 75 1.83 1.15 9.42
C VAL A 75 2.87 1.46 8.37
N TRP A 76 4.10 0.95 8.53
CA TRP A 76 5.20 1.33 7.64
C TRP A 76 5.10 0.67 6.27
N GLU A 77 4.92 -0.65 6.25
CA GLU A 77 4.96 -1.41 5.01
C GLU A 77 3.60 -1.37 4.30
N GLU A 78 2.52 -1.73 4.99
CA GLU A 78 1.22 -1.88 4.34
C GLU A 78 0.54 -0.52 4.09
N PHE A 79 0.41 0.32 5.12
CA PHE A 79 -0.27 1.61 4.97
C PHE A 79 0.57 2.62 4.20
N CYS A 80 1.76 2.96 4.69
CA CYS A 80 2.55 4.05 4.11
C CYS A 80 3.19 3.70 2.78
N SER A 81 3.61 2.43 2.56
CA SER A 81 4.34 2.06 1.34
C SER A 81 3.45 1.52 0.23
N TRP A 82 2.25 1.02 0.56
CA TRP A 82 1.34 0.48 -0.44
C TRP A 82 -0.01 1.18 -0.48
N TYR A 83 -0.77 1.21 0.63
CA TYR A 83 -2.11 1.76 0.62
C TYR A 83 -2.13 3.24 0.16
N LEU A 84 -1.31 4.09 0.78
CA LEU A 84 -1.26 5.50 0.39
C LEU A 84 -0.83 5.72 -1.06
N GLU A 85 0.09 4.90 -1.58
CA GLU A 85 0.50 4.98 -2.99
C GLU A 85 -0.62 4.58 -3.96
N LEU A 86 -1.47 3.64 -3.55
CA LEU A 86 -2.62 3.19 -4.34
C LEU A 86 -3.75 4.21 -4.40
N VAL A 87 -3.99 4.94 -3.30
CA VAL A 87 -5.15 5.83 -3.17
C VAL A 87 -4.82 7.31 -3.35
N LYS A 88 -3.55 7.71 -3.26
CA LYS A 88 -3.18 9.12 -3.40
C LYS A 88 -3.60 9.66 -4.78
N PRO A 89 -4.24 10.85 -4.82
CA PRO A 89 -4.54 11.50 -6.08
C PRO A 89 -3.25 11.90 -6.81
N PRO A 90 -3.25 11.96 -8.15
CA PRO A 90 -2.17 12.58 -8.91
C PRO A 90 -1.88 14.00 -8.43
N TYR A 91 -0.64 14.46 -8.64
CA TYR A 91 -0.24 15.79 -8.19
C TYR A 91 -1.14 16.89 -8.74
N GLY A 92 -1.72 17.69 -7.86
CA GLY A 92 -2.62 18.79 -8.20
C GLY A 92 -4.09 18.38 -8.40
N GLU A 93 -4.41 17.10 -8.36
CA GLU A 93 -5.78 16.60 -8.44
C GLU A 93 -6.44 16.45 -7.07
N SER A 94 -7.77 16.27 -7.10
CA SER A 94 -8.59 16.03 -5.91
C SER A 94 -8.89 14.54 -5.74
N ILE A 95 -9.06 14.12 -4.49
CA ILE A 95 -9.52 12.78 -4.12
C ILE A 95 -11.05 12.76 -4.01
N ASP A 96 -11.65 11.59 -4.24
CA ASP A 96 -13.07 11.37 -3.98
C ASP A 96 -13.35 11.25 -2.47
N ARG A 97 -14.57 11.60 -2.06
CA ARG A 97 -15.00 11.59 -0.66
C ARG A 97 -14.89 10.21 -0.01
N LYS A 98 -15.33 9.16 -0.70
CA LYS A 98 -15.39 7.80 -0.11
C LYS A 98 -13.99 7.27 0.21
N THR A 99 -13.04 7.46 -0.70
CA THR A 99 -11.64 7.04 -0.47
C THR A 99 -11.01 7.83 0.66
N LEU A 100 -11.25 9.14 0.75
CA LEU A 100 -10.71 9.95 1.83
C LEU A 100 -11.28 9.56 3.19
N ASP A 101 -12.60 9.42 3.30
CA ASP A 101 -13.25 9.03 4.56
C ASP A 101 -12.77 7.65 5.03
N ALA A 102 -12.66 6.67 4.12
CA ALA A 102 -12.07 5.36 4.42
C ALA A 102 -10.62 5.49 4.90
N THR A 103 -9.82 6.36 4.26
CA THR A 103 -8.43 6.61 4.67
C THR A 103 -8.34 7.20 6.08
N PHE A 104 -9.24 8.11 6.45
CA PHE A 104 -9.30 8.63 7.82
C PHE A 104 -9.69 7.55 8.83
N ILE A 105 -10.67 6.69 8.53
CA ILE A 105 -11.06 5.56 9.38
C ILE A 105 -9.87 4.61 9.59
N HIS A 106 -9.15 4.28 8.53
CA HIS A 106 -7.94 3.47 8.64
C HIS A 106 -6.88 4.15 9.50
N PHE A 107 -6.67 5.46 9.31
CA PHE A 107 -5.70 6.21 10.07
C PHE A 107 -6.05 6.23 11.57
N GLU A 108 -7.32 6.43 11.92
CA GLU A 108 -7.81 6.36 13.30
C GLU A 108 -7.56 4.97 13.93
N THR A 109 -7.80 3.91 13.17
CA THR A 109 -7.52 2.54 13.63
C THR A 109 -6.03 2.33 13.88
N LEU A 110 -5.16 2.79 12.97
CA LEU A 110 -3.72 2.67 13.11
C LEU A 110 -3.17 3.41 14.33
N ILE A 111 -3.64 4.63 14.59
CA ILE A 111 -3.17 5.38 15.76
C ILE A 111 -3.68 4.78 17.08
N LYS A 112 -4.85 4.15 17.12
CA LYS A 112 -5.32 3.36 18.27
C LYS A 112 -4.38 2.17 18.54
N ILE A 113 -3.99 1.44 17.48
CA ILE A 113 -3.06 0.30 17.56
C ILE A 113 -1.68 0.75 18.07
N LEU A 114 -1.21 1.93 17.63
CA LEU A 114 0.10 2.47 17.99
C LEU A 114 0.12 3.14 19.36
N HIS A 115 -1.02 3.53 19.90
CA HIS A 115 -1.09 4.35 21.12
C HIS A 115 -0.35 3.75 22.33
N PRO A 116 -0.40 2.44 22.60
CA PRO A 116 0.36 1.84 23.69
C PRO A 116 1.89 2.03 23.59
N PHE A 117 2.41 2.24 22.39
CA PHE A 117 3.84 2.39 22.11
C PHE A 117 4.27 3.84 21.92
N MET A 118 3.37 4.70 21.44
CA MET A 118 3.69 6.07 21.03
C MET A 118 2.57 7.06 21.48
N PRO A 119 2.25 7.14 22.77
CA PRO A 119 1.06 7.84 23.26
C PRO A 119 1.02 9.33 22.89
N PHE A 120 2.14 10.02 22.92
CA PHE A 120 2.17 11.47 22.64
C PHE A 120 1.90 11.80 21.18
N LEU A 121 2.56 11.10 20.26
CA LEU A 121 2.39 11.32 18.83
C LEU A 121 0.97 10.94 18.37
N THR A 122 0.48 9.80 18.83
CA THR A 122 -0.84 9.32 18.43
C THR A 122 -1.97 10.17 19.00
N GLU A 123 -1.83 10.71 20.22
CA GLU A 123 -2.79 11.65 20.80
C GLU A 123 -2.82 12.96 19.99
N GLU A 124 -1.66 13.50 19.62
CA GLU A 124 -1.57 14.69 18.78
C GLU A 124 -2.27 14.49 17.44
N VAL A 125 -1.98 13.37 16.74
CA VAL A 125 -2.64 13.04 15.47
C VAL A 125 -4.15 12.85 15.65
N TRP A 126 -4.58 12.24 16.76
CA TRP A 126 -5.98 12.01 17.09
C TRP A 126 -6.79 13.30 17.19
N HIS A 127 -6.25 14.32 17.83
CA HIS A 127 -6.88 15.65 17.91
C HIS A 127 -6.98 16.34 16.54
N TRP A 128 -6.01 16.11 15.66
CA TRP A 128 -6.04 16.68 14.32
C TRP A 128 -6.99 15.96 13.35
N LEU A 129 -7.35 14.71 13.62
CA LEU A 129 -8.28 13.92 12.78
C LEU A 129 -9.75 14.30 13.05
N GLY A 130 -10.06 14.93 14.16
CA GLY A 130 -11.42 15.37 14.49
C GLY A 130 -11.45 16.37 15.62
N ASP A 131 -12.56 17.09 15.77
CA ASP A 131 -12.79 18.06 16.83
C ASP A 131 -13.01 17.33 18.17
N ARG A 132 -11.94 17.15 18.94
CA ARG A 132 -11.91 16.39 20.19
C ARG A 132 -11.28 17.25 21.27
N GLU A 133 -12.12 18.02 21.99
CA GLU A 133 -11.66 19.05 22.93
C GLU A 133 -11.74 18.61 24.41
N THR A 134 -12.42 17.52 24.70
CA THR A 134 -12.64 17.08 26.08
C THR A 134 -11.78 15.87 26.46
N PRO A 135 -11.38 15.72 27.74
CA PRO A 135 -10.64 14.56 28.22
C PRO A 135 -11.33 13.21 27.93
N GLN A 136 -12.67 13.20 27.84
CA GLN A 136 -13.46 12.01 27.53
C GLN A 136 -13.32 11.59 26.06
N GLN A 137 -12.80 12.47 25.23
CA GLN A 137 -12.53 12.24 23.80
C GLN A 137 -11.06 11.91 23.51
N ALA A 138 -10.20 11.89 24.55
CA ALA A 138 -8.80 11.50 24.40
C ALA A 138 -8.66 10.07 23.88
N LEU A 139 -7.62 9.82 23.10
CA LEU A 139 -7.39 8.52 22.48
C LEU A 139 -7.26 7.37 23.50
N ILE A 140 -6.62 7.66 24.64
CA ILE A 140 -6.39 6.68 25.71
C ILE A 140 -7.69 6.09 26.31
N VAL A 141 -8.81 6.82 26.25
CA VAL A 141 -10.10 6.33 26.77
C VAL A 141 -11.00 5.74 25.68
N THR A 142 -10.53 5.68 24.44
CA THR A 142 -11.30 5.07 23.35
C THR A 142 -11.24 3.54 23.40
N SER A 143 -12.27 2.90 22.85
CA SER A 143 -12.27 1.44 22.74
C SER A 143 -11.18 0.95 21.78
N TRP A 144 -10.57 -0.18 22.15
CA TRP A 144 -9.69 -0.91 21.24
C TRP A 144 -10.43 -1.36 19.98
N PRO A 145 -9.81 -1.26 18.79
CA PRO A 145 -10.46 -1.69 17.56
C PRO A 145 -10.71 -3.20 17.57
N ILE A 146 -11.87 -3.62 17.11
CA ILE A 146 -12.28 -5.02 17.02
C ILE A 146 -12.06 -5.50 15.59
N ALA A 147 -11.45 -6.68 15.43
CA ALA A 147 -11.23 -7.28 14.13
C ALA A 147 -12.56 -7.68 13.48
N GLY A 148 -12.74 -7.29 12.23
CA GLY A 148 -13.84 -7.71 11.38
C GLY A 148 -13.52 -8.98 10.57
N GLU A 149 -14.24 -9.15 9.47
CA GLU A 149 -14.01 -10.22 8.51
C GLU A 149 -12.70 -10.01 7.72
N VAL A 150 -12.11 -11.10 7.29
CA VAL A 150 -10.87 -11.12 6.48
C VAL A 150 -11.17 -11.78 5.15
N ASP A 151 -11.02 -11.05 4.06
CA ASP A 151 -11.01 -11.63 2.71
C ASP A 151 -9.60 -12.08 2.35
N SER A 152 -9.35 -13.39 2.51
CA SER A 152 -8.07 -13.99 2.18
C SER A 152 -7.73 -13.92 0.68
N ASN A 153 -8.74 -13.87 -0.20
CA ASN A 153 -8.51 -13.80 -1.64
C ASN A 153 -7.96 -12.43 -2.04
N ILE A 154 -8.52 -11.34 -1.48
CA ILE A 154 -8.00 -10.00 -1.76
C ILE A 154 -6.58 -9.82 -1.22
N ILE A 155 -6.27 -10.43 -0.07
CA ILE A 155 -4.92 -10.42 0.48
C ILE A 155 -3.94 -11.12 -0.48
N GLN A 156 -4.28 -12.32 -0.97
CA GLN A 156 -3.44 -13.07 -1.91
C GLN A 156 -3.24 -12.31 -3.24
N ASP A 157 -4.29 -11.69 -3.76
CA ASP A 157 -4.19 -10.89 -4.98
C ASP A 157 -3.27 -9.69 -4.83
N PHE A 158 -3.30 -9.02 -3.67
CA PHE A 158 -2.38 -7.91 -3.41
C PHE A 158 -0.96 -8.36 -3.10
N ASP A 159 -0.76 -9.54 -2.52
CA ASP A 159 0.58 -10.12 -2.39
C ASP A 159 1.17 -10.40 -3.78
N LEU A 160 0.39 -10.98 -4.70
CA LEU A 160 0.76 -11.13 -6.11
C LEU A 160 1.04 -9.78 -6.78
N LEU A 161 0.19 -8.78 -6.56
CA LEU A 161 0.40 -7.42 -7.07
C LEU A 161 1.74 -6.84 -6.63
N LYS A 162 2.09 -6.97 -5.35
CA LYS A 162 3.35 -6.45 -4.79
C LYS A 162 4.57 -7.10 -5.46
N GLU A 163 4.52 -8.42 -5.67
CA GLU A 163 5.59 -9.16 -6.34
C GLU A 163 5.73 -8.74 -7.82
N ILE A 164 4.62 -8.56 -8.54
CA ILE A 164 4.63 -8.09 -9.94
C ILE A 164 5.22 -6.69 -10.03
N VAL A 165 4.77 -5.77 -9.17
CA VAL A 165 5.30 -4.39 -9.09
C VAL A 165 6.80 -4.42 -8.80
N GLY A 166 7.24 -5.30 -7.90
CA GLY A 166 8.66 -5.54 -7.61
C GLY A 166 9.43 -5.99 -8.84
N GLY A 167 8.91 -6.95 -9.58
CA GLY A 167 9.50 -7.45 -10.82
C GLY A 167 9.66 -6.36 -11.89
N VAL A 168 8.62 -5.56 -12.13
CA VAL A 168 8.68 -4.43 -13.08
C VAL A 168 9.70 -3.37 -12.64
N ARG A 169 9.74 -3.03 -11.35
CA ARG A 169 10.70 -2.06 -10.81
C ARG A 169 12.15 -2.55 -10.92
N ASN A 170 12.39 -3.84 -10.70
CA ASN A 170 13.72 -4.45 -10.87
C ASN A 170 14.16 -4.38 -12.33
N ILE A 171 13.30 -4.74 -13.30
CA ILE A 171 13.62 -4.62 -14.71
C ILE A 171 13.95 -3.17 -15.09
N ARG A 172 13.18 -2.19 -14.63
CA ARG A 172 13.49 -0.77 -14.87
C ARG A 172 14.87 -0.39 -14.34
N LYS A 173 15.16 -0.79 -13.09
CA LYS A 173 16.44 -0.49 -12.43
C LYS A 173 17.62 -1.13 -13.14
N ASP A 174 17.51 -2.42 -13.44
CA ASP A 174 18.62 -3.21 -14.02
C ASP A 174 18.95 -2.78 -15.45
N ASN A 175 17.95 -2.23 -16.17
CA ASN A 175 18.11 -1.78 -17.56
C ASN A 175 18.13 -0.24 -17.70
N GLY A 176 18.23 0.51 -16.62
CA GLY A 176 18.31 1.97 -16.66
C GLY A 176 17.07 2.68 -17.21
N ILE A 177 15.89 2.01 -17.21
CA ILE A 177 14.65 2.55 -17.74
C ILE A 177 14.05 3.56 -16.75
N ALA A 178 13.87 4.79 -17.19
CA ALA A 178 13.33 5.85 -16.34
C ALA A 178 11.89 5.56 -15.89
N ASN A 179 11.54 5.91 -14.64
CA ASN A 179 10.19 5.69 -14.11
C ASN A 179 9.09 6.42 -14.91
N LYS A 180 9.42 7.52 -15.59
CA LYS A 180 8.49 8.29 -16.43
C LYS A 180 8.20 7.64 -17.78
N GLU A 181 9.02 6.70 -18.21
CA GLU A 181 8.85 5.99 -19.48
C GLU A 181 7.67 5.04 -19.38
N LYS A 182 6.78 5.11 -20.36
CA LYS A 182 5.63 4.23 -20.45
C LYS A 182 6.07 2.87 -20.99
N LEU A 183 5.67 1.80 -20.34
CA LEU A 183 5.96 0.43 -20.75
C LEU A 183 4.66 -0.34 -20.92
N GLN A 184 4.72 -1.41 -21.71
CA GLN A 184 3.64 -2.40 -21.81
C GLN A 184 4.04 -3.65 -21.05
N LEU A 185 3.15 -4.15 -20.20
CA LEU A 185 3.32 -5.46 -19.55
C LEU A 185 2.51 -6.50 -20.31
N LYS A 186 3.17 -7.58 -20.74
CA LYS A 186 2.51 -8.71 -21.38
C LYS A 186 2.46 -9.87 -20.40
N LEU A 187 1.28 -10.47 -20.28
CA LEU A 187 0.98 -11.58 -19.39
C LEU A 187 0.65 -12.82 -20.21
N HIS A 188 1.21 -13.97 -19.86
CA HIS A 188 0.87 -15.23 -20.51
C HIS A 188 -0.54 -15.68 -20.09
N ARG A 189 -1.46 -15.72 -21.06
CA ARG A 189 -2.90 -15.93 -20.82
C ARG A 189 -3.24 -17.24 -20.10
N ALA A 190 -2.51 -18.33 -20.42
CA ALA A 190 -2.76 -19.65 -19.82
C ALA A 190 -2.48 -19.71 -18.30
N ASP A 191 -1.78 -18.72 -17.73
CA ASP A 191 -1.37 -18.75 -16.33
C ASP A 191 -2.50 -18.29 -15.39
N GLY A 192 -3.59 -17.72 -15.92
CA GLY A 192 -4.69 -17.12 -15.16
C GLY A 192 -4.20 -15.90 -14.35
N TYR A 193 -5.05 -14.90 -14.17
CA TYR A 193 -4.63 -13.66 -13.52
C TYR A 193 -5.84 -12.96 -12.88
N PRO A 194 -5.75 -12.46 -11.65
CA PRO A 194 -6.85 -11.71 -11.05
C PRO A 194 -6.98 -10.32 -11.71
N GLU A 195 -7.90 -10.20 -12.66
CA GLU A 195 -8.14 -8.97 -13.43
C GLU A 195 -8.34 -7.72 -12.56
N ARG A 196 -8.88 -7.91 -11.35
CA ARG A 196 -9.18 -6.78 -10.44
C ARG A 196 -7.95 -5.98 -10.02
N ILE A 197 -6.73 -6.57 -10.00
CA ILE A 197 -5.49 -5.86 -9.60
C ILE A 197 -4.77 -5.20 -10.77
N LYS A 198 -5.19 -5.41 -12.01
CA LYS A 198 -4.55 -4.93 -13.22
C LYS A 198 -4.33 -3.41 -13.23
N THR A 199 -5.40 -2.65 -13.02
CA THR A 199 -5.34 -1.18 -12.99
C THR A 199 -4.39 -0.66 -11.90
N SER A 200 -4.34 -1.33 -10.74
CA SER A 200 -3.44 -0.97 -9.65
C SER A 200 -1.97 -1.21 -10.02
N ILE A 201 -1.65 -2.30 -10.74
CA ILE A 201 -0.31 -2.57 -11.23
C ILE A 201 0.09 -1.50 -12.26
N GLU A 202 -0.77 -1.20 -13.23
CA GLU A 202 -0.53 -0.18 -14.24
C GLU A 202 -0.24 1.18 -13.61
N HIS A 203 -1.03 1.56 -12.60
CA HIS A 203 -0.82 2.81 -11.86
C HIS A 203 0.53 2.84 -11.11
N LEU A 204 0.83 1.81 -10.31
CA LEU A 204 2.03 1.76 -9.46
C LEU A 204 3.34 1.63 -10.23
N THR A 205 3.29 1.14 -11.46
CA THR A 205 4.46 0.88 -12.31
C THR A 205 4.54 1.77 -13.52
N ASN A 206 3.61 2.73 -13.66
CA ASN A 206 3.53 3.63 -14.81
C ASN A 206 3.51 2.90 -16.15
N LEU A 207 2.67 1.86 -16.26
CA LEU A 207 2.45 1.14 -17.51
C LEU A 207 1.39 1.83 -18.35
N ASP A 208 1.51 1.70 -19.66
CA ASP A 208 0.46 2.10 -20.61
C ASP A 208 -0.69 1.10 -20.60
N SER A 209 -0.35 -0.18 -20.57
CA SER A 209 -1.32 -1.27 -20.61
C SER A 209 -0.73 -2.59 -20.14
N THR A 210 -1.62 -3.48 -19.71
CA THR A 210 -1.33 -4.90 -19.50
C THR A 210 -2.11 -5.68 -20.54
N VAL A 211 -1.42 -6.51 -21.35
CA VAL A 211 -1.98 -7.26 -22.48
C VAL A 211 -1.73 -8.76 -22.32
N ASP A 212 -2.76 -9.56 -22.58
CA ASP A 212 -2.62 -11.02 -22.59
C ASP A 212 -1.94 -11.47 -23.87
N VAL A 213 -1.03 -12.45 -23.73
CA VAL A 213 -0.34 -13.10 -24.85
C VAL A 213 -0.45 -14.63 -24.72
N GLU A 214 -0.48 -15.32 -25.86
CA GLU A 214 -0.59 -16.80 -25.90
C GLU A 214 0.79 -17.47 -25.90
N ASP A 215 1.77 -16.81 -26.51
CA ASP A 215 3.12 -17.34 -26.67
C ASP A 215 4.17 -16.50 -25.93
N LYS A 216 5.39 -17.07 -25.82
CA LYS A 216 6.55 -16.35 -25.32
C LYS A 216 6.85 -15.15 -26.22
N VAL A 217 7.06 -14.00 -25.62
CA VAL A 217 7.40 -12.76 -26.34
C VAL A 217 8.90 -12.73 -26.60
N GLU A 218 9.31 -12.78 -27.86
CA GLU A 218 10.71 -12.54 -28.26
C GLU A 218 11.04 -11.04 -28.14
N GLY A 219 12.31 -10.71 -27.86
CA GLY A 219 12.72 -9.31 -27.69
C GLY A 219 12.07 -8.64 -26.49
N ALA A 220 11.95 -9.35 -25.36
CA ALA A 220 11.37 -8.84 -24.13
C ALA A 220 12.15 -9.30 -22.90
N TYR A 221 12.16 -8.45 -21.87
CA TYR A 221 12.59 -8.85 -20.54
C TYR A 221 11.50 -9.72 -19.90
N GLY A 222 11.84 -10.95 -19.49
CA GLY A 222 10.90 -11.86 -18.84
C GLY A 222 11.15 -11.96 -17.34
N PHE A 223 10.08 -12.06 -16.56
CA PHE A 223 10.16 -12.43 -15.15
C PHE A 223 8.96 -13.31 -14.77
N MET A 224 9.10 -14.01 -13.64
CA MET A 224 8.05 -14.87 -13.10
C MET A 224 7.68 -14.44 -11.70
N VAL A 225 6.38 -14.54 -11.40
CA VAL A 225 5.84 -14.38 -10.06
C VAL A 225 4.93 -15.57 -9.78
N GLY A 226 5.34 -16.44 -8.88
CA GLY A 226 4.68 -17.73 -8.70
C GLY A 226 4.66 -18.52 -10.01
N ARG A 227 3.45 -18.80 -10.51
CA ARG A 227 3.24 -19.49 -11.80
C ARG A 227 3.04 -18.57 -13.00
N HIS A 228 2.93 -17.25 -12.76
CA HIS A 228 2.61 -16.26 -13.78
C HIS A 228 3.86 -15.76 -14.49
N ARG A 229 3.83 -15.74 -15.81
CA ARG A 229 4.92 -15.27 -16.67
C ARG A 229 4.60 -13.90 -17.24
N PHE A 230 5.51 -12.97 -17.04
CA PHE A 230 5.39 -11.58 -17.47
C PHE A 230 6.52 -11.20 -18.40
N TYR A 231 6.22 -10.37 -19.38
CA TYR A 231 7.17 -9.88 -20.36
C TYR A 231 7.03 -8.37 -20.53
N ILE A 232 8.15 -7.67 -20.57
CA ILE A 232 8.23 -6.25 -20.92
C ILE A 232 9.01 -6.17 -22.23
N PRO A 233 8.38 -5.85 -23.38
CA PRO A 233 9.05 -5.71 -24.67
C PRO A 233 10.17 -4.67 -24.59
N PHE A 234 11.27 -4.89 -25.28
CA PHE A 234 12.30 -3.89 -25.49
C PHE A 234 11.67 -2.69 -26.23
N GLY A 235 11.96 -1.45 -25.79
CA GLY A 235 11.56 -0.28 -26.54
C GLY A 235 12.28 -0.24 -27.91
N GLU A 236 11.72 0.49 -28.87
CA GLU A 236 12.29 0.67 -30.22
C GLU A 236 13.72 1.24 -30.23
N SER A 237 14.24 1.71 -29.09
CA SER A 237 15.58 2.27 -28.92
C SER A 237 16.67 1.26 -28.51
N PHE A 238 16.34 -0.04 -28.37
CA PHE A 238 17.30 -1.06 -27.98
C PHE A 238 17.98 -1.68 -29.19
N ASP A 239 19.21 -1.24 -29.44
CA ASP A 239 20.12 -1.84 -30.43
C ASP A 239 20.63 -3.18 -29.88
N VAL A 240 20.06 -4.30 -30.38
CA VAL A 240 20.40 -5.67 -29.98
C VAL A 240 21.85 -6.05 -30.38
N GLU A 241 22.56 -5.21 -31.12
CA GLU A 241 23.92 -5.47 -31.61
C GLU A 241 25.04 -5.10 -30.61
N ALA A 242 24.75 -4.47 -29.48
CA ALA A 242 25.76 -4.00 -28.53
C ALA A 242 26.21 -5.03 -27.48
N GLU A 243 25.60 -6.22 -27.42
CA GLU A 243 25.96 -7.31 -26.47
C GLU A 243 26.43 -8.59 -27.17
N LYS A 244 27.31 -8.48 -28.16
CA LYS A 244 28.08 -9.64 -28.68
C LYS A 244 29.55 -9.48 -28.45
#